data_d71895deaf0ced0e20631fe6c3ac86ef
#
_entry.id   d71895deaf0ced0e20631fe6c3ac86ef
#
_cell.length_a   1.000
_cell.length_b   1.000
_cell.length_c   1.000
_cell.angle_alpha   90.00
_cell.angle_beta   90.00
_cell.angle_gamma   90.00
#
_symmetry.space_group_name_H-M   'P 1'
#
loop_
_entity.id
_entity.type
_entity.pdbx_description
1 polymer ?
#
loop_
_entity_poly.entity_id
_entity_poly.type
_entity_poly.pdbx_seq_one_letter_code
_entity_poly.pdbx_strand_id
1 'polypeptide(L)'
;MHDIVHHRSFLAEIRGLIKLIRPKQWVKNSFVFAPLIFAGEFLKIGSVYSALFAAFLFCLAASAVYIVNDLKDIEKDRAHPEKSKKRPLASGQVSPQSAIILLILIYISLGLSWLVAPTVIYVILVYLLLNWAYTFKLKHEPVIEIFIVAFGFVLRVYAGAVALAVPVSHWMFITTLSISLYLASIKRRQELVQSGSQGRGVLAHYSVSLIDRFAEMSAITAIVFYSLYVMEVQPQLIITIPFVMFGLFRYWFIVETLKGGESPTDVIVQDWQILLTVALWIGCCIWALLPA
;
A
#
# COMPACT_ATOMS: atom_id res chain seq x y z
N MET A 1 -18.81 20.45 38.85
CA MET A 1 -18.04 20.24 37.63
C MET A 1 -18.97 19.47 36.69
N HIS A 2 -19.69 20.15 35.81
CA HIS A 2 -20.65 19.53 34.90
C HIS A 2 -19.89 18.83 33.77
N ASP A 3 -20.01 17.53 33.68
CA ASP A 3 -19.64 16.74 32.52
C ASP A 3 -20.52 17.18 31.33
N ILE A 4 -19.94 17.96 30.44
CA ILE A 4 -20.54 18.27 29.13
C ILE A 4 -20.37 16.99 28.31
N VAL A 5 -21.33 16.07 28.41
CA VAL A 5 -21.50 14.97 27.48
C VAL A 5 -21.89 15.60 26.14
N HIS A 6 -20.91 15.88 25.30
CA HIS A 6 -21.17 16.24 23.91
C HIS A 6 -21.93 15.07 23.27
N HIS A 7 -23.26 15.24 23.08
CA HIS A 7 -24.05 14.35 22.21
C HIS A 7 -23.42 14.38 20.80
N ARG A 8 -22.57 13.40 20.53
CA ARG A 8 -22.01 13.21 19.19
C ARG A 8 -23.18 12.94 18.25
N SER A 9 -23.34 13.74 17.21
CA SER A 9 -24.30 13.41 16.17
C SER A 9 -23.94 12.05 15.58
N PHE A 10 -24.88 11.11 15.54
CA PHE A 10 -24.73 9.77 14.96
C PHE A 10 -24.13 9.82 13.56
N LEU A 11 -24.53 10.79 12.74
CA LEU A 11 -23.99 11.01 11.40
C LEU A 11 -22.50 11.43 11.42
N ALA A 12 -22.07 12.20 12.42
CA ALA A 12 -20.66 12.60 12.57
C ALA A 12 -19.79 11.41 12.94
N GLU A 13 -20.28 10.50 13.78
CA GLU A 13 -19.56 9.28 14.16
C GLU A 13 -19.44 8.31 12.97
N ILE A 14 -20.51 8.10 12.18
CA ILE A 14 -20.45 7.27 10.96
C ILE A 14 -19.40 7.84 9.98
N ARG A 15 -19.42 9.16 9.73
CA ARG A 15 -18.39 9.79 8.88
C ARG A 15 -16.98 9.57 9.45
N GLY A 16 -16.83 9.61 10.75
CA GLY A 16 -15.57 9.31 11.43
C GLY A 16 -15.13 7.88 11.23
N LEU A 17 -16.02 6.88 11.34
CA LEU A 17 -15.74 5.46 11.10
C LEU A 17 -15.33 5.22 9.65
N ILE A 18 -16.01 5.84 8.66
CA ILE A 18 -15.61 5.78 7.25
C ILE A 18 -14.20 6.38 7.06
N LYS A 19 -13.89 7.48 7.72
CA LYS A 19 -12.56 8.09 7.65
C LYS A 19 -11.49 7.22 8.33
N LEU A 20 -11.85 6.47 9.38
CA LEU A 20 -10.96 5.60 10.14
C LEU A 20 -10.47 4.42 9.31
N ILE A 21 -11.33 3.81 8.46
CA ILE A 21 -10.96 2.72 7.54
C ILE A 21 -10.08 3.18 6.37
N ARG A 22 -9.90 4.49 6.20
CA ARG A 22 -9.01 5.14 5.20
C ARG A 22 -9.23 4.70 3.75
N PRO A 23 -10.41 4.91 3.13
CA PRO A 23 -10.70 4.45 1.77
C PRO A 23 -9.70 4.99 0.73
N LYS A 24 -9.17 6.21 0.91
CA LYS A 24 -8.12 6.77 0.03
C LYS A 24 -6.87 5.90 -0.06
N GLN A 25 -6.57 5.10 0.97
CA GLN A 25 -5.42 4.20 0.98
C GLN A 25 -5.71 2.85 0.30
N TRP A 26 -6.98 2.56 -0.02
CA TRP A 26 -7.36 1.33 -0.71
C TRP A 26 -6.80 1.23 -2.13
N VAL A 27 -6.46 2.37 -2.75
CA VAL A 27 -5.75 2.38 -4.04
C VAL A 27 -4.47 1.54 -4.02
N LYS A 28 -3.79 1.38 -2.87
CA LYS A 28 -2.63 0.50 -2.71
C LYS A 28 -2.97 -0.98 -2.92
N ASN A 29 -4.24 -1.36 -2.77
CA ASN A 29 -4.69 -2.72 -2.98
C ASN A 29 -4.92 -3.04 -4.47
N SER A 30 -4.76 -2.06 -5.39
CA SER A 30 -4.73 -2.31 -6.84
C SER A 30 -3.63 -3.29 -7.25
N PHE A 31 -2.58 -3.46 -6.45
CA PHE A 31 -1.55 -4.48 -6.67
C PHE A 31 -2.11 -5.92 -6.65
N VAL A 32 -3.27 -6.16 -6.04
CA VAL A 32 -3.99 -7.44 -6.11
C VAL A 32 -4.40 -7.79 -7.55
N PHE A 33 -4.61 -6.78 -8.41
CA PHE A 33 -4.98 -6.99 -9.81
C PHE A 33 -3.80 -7.26 -10.73
N ALA A 34 -2.55 -7.13 -10.28
CA ALA A 34 -1.40 -7.38 -11.13
C ALA A 34 -1.40 -8.80 -11.75
N PRO A 35 -1.65 -9.90 -11.00
CA PRO A 35 -1.75 -11.24 -11.59
C PRO A 35 -2.90 -11.37 -12.59
N LEU A 36 -4.02 -10.68 -12.41
CA LEU A 36 -5.14 -10.69 -13.35
C LEU A 36 -4.72 -10.17 -14.73
N ILE A 37 -3.90 -9.11 -14.77
CA ILE A 37 -3.39 -8.53 -16.02
C ILE A 37 -2.31 -9.43 -16.60
N PHE A 38 -1.27 -9.72 -15.84
CA PHE A 38 -0.07 -10.39 -16.34
C PHE A 38 -0.25 -11.88 -16.67
N ALA A 39 -1.25 -12.53 -16.08
CA ALA A 39 -1.64 -13.89 -16.47
C ALA A 39 -2.66 -13.92 -17.63
N GLY A 40 -3.08 -12.76 -18.17
CA GLY A 40 -4.08 -12.71 -19.25
C GLY A 40 -5.49 -13.13 -18.84
N GLU A 41 -5.77 -13.12 -17.53
CA GLU A 41 -7.04 -13.61 -16.97
C GLU A 41 -8.16 -12.56 -16.99
N PHE A 42 -7.89 -11.34 -17.42
CA PHE A 42 -8.80 -10.20 -17.34
C PHE A 42 -10.05 -10.30 -18.24
N LEU A 43 -10.04 -11.21 -19.22
CA LEU A 43 -11.23 -11.50 -20.06
C LEU A 43 -12.16 -12.55 -19.44
N LYS A 44 -11.70 -13.29 -18.42
CA LYS A 44 -12.50 -14.32 -17.75
C LYS A 44 -13.29 -13.69 -16.61
N ILE A 45 -14.59 -13.62 -16.74
CA ILE A 45 -15.48 -12.96 -15.77
C ILE A 45 -15.31 -13.53 -14.35
N GLY A 46 -15.12 -14.85 -14.22
CA GLY A 46 -14.87 -15.50 -12.93
C GLY A 46 -13.57 -15.04 -12.28
N SER A 47 -12.48 -14.90 -13.07
CA SER A 47 -11.19 -14.39 -12.59
C SER A 47 -11.30 -12.93 -12.14
N VAL A 48 -12.06 -12.10 -12.86
CA VAL A 48 -12.33 -10.71 -12.47
C VAL A 48 -13.04 -10.66 -11.11
N TYR A 49 -14.10 -11.47 -10.90
CA TYR A 49 -14.80 -11.52 -9.61
C TYR A 49 -13.89 -12.01 -8.47
N SER A 50 -13.07 -13.03 -8.72
CA SER A 50 -12.11 -13.53 -7.72
C SER A 50 -11.09 -12.47 -7.32
N ALA A 51 -10.55 -11.72 -8.29
CA ALA A 51 -9.63 -10.63 -8.03
C ALA A 51 -10.28 -9.47 -7.27
N LEU A 52 -11.51 -9.09 -7.65
CA LEU A 52 -12.28 -8.05 -6.94
C LEU A 52 -12.56 -8.45 -5.50
N PHE A 53 -12.95 -9.72 -5.27
CA PHE A 53 -13.20 -10.22 -3.93
C PHE A 53 -11.93 -10.23 -3.08
N ALA A 54 -10.79 -10.70 -3.62
CA ALA A 54 -9.51 -10.67 -2.94
C ALA A 54 -9.07 -9.23 -2.61
N ALA A 55 -9.25 -8.28 -3.55
CA ALA A 55 -8.96 -6.87 -3.32
C ALA A 55 -9.84 -6.27 -2.21
N PHE A 56 -11.13 -6.61 -2.18
CA PHE A 56 -12.05 -6.20 -1.12
C PHE A 56 -11.60 -6.74 0.25
N LEU A 57 -11.26 -8.03 0.35
CA LEU A 57 -10.74 -8.63 1.58
C LEU A 57 -9.45 -7.94 2.03
N PHE A 58 -8.57 -7.60 1.10
CA PHE A 58 -7.36 -6.85 1.40
C PHE A 58 -7.64 -5.41 1.87
N CYS A 59 -8.70 -4.77 1.37
CA CYS A 59 -9.16 -3.46 1.86
C CYS A 59 -9.63 -3.57 3.32
N LEU A 60 -10.36 -4.61 3.69
CA LEU A 60 -10.76 -4.88 5.08
C LEU A 60 -9.53 -5.11 5.97
N ALA A 61 -8.60 -5.96 5.53
CA ALA A 61 -7.37 -6.25 6.28
C ALA A 61 -6.50 -4.99 6.48
N ALA A 62 -6.32 -4.18 5.44
CA ALA A 62 -5.59 -2.92 5.52
C ALA A 62 -6.28 -1.93 6.48
N SER A 63 -7.61 -1.87 6.46
CA SER A 63 -8.40 -1.03 7.37
C SER A 63 -8.23 -1.49 8.82
N ALA A 64 -8.24 -2.80 9.09
CA ALA A 64 -7.96 -3.33 10.43
C ALA A 64 -6.59 -2.89 10.94
N VAL A 65 -5.55 -2.96 10.11
CA VAL A 65 -4.20 -2.48 10.46
C VAL A 65 -4.21 -0.99 10.81
N TYR A 66 -4.92 -0.14 10.05
CA TYR A 66 -5.00 1.29 10.36
C TYR A 66 -5.74 1.55 11.67
N ILE A 67 -6.83 0.82 11.96
CA ILE A 67 -7.57 0.94 13.21
C ILE A 67 -6.67 0.57 14.40
N VAL A 68 -5.96 -0.56 14.33
CA VAL A 68 -5.02 -1.00 15.39
C VAL A 68 -3.92 0.04 15.61
N ASN A 69 -3.34 0.59 14.54
CA ASN A 69 -2.33 1.63 14.63
C ASN A 69 -2.86 2.90 15.29
N ASP A 70 -4.04 3.36 14.87
CA ASP A 70 -4.64 4.58 15.41
C ASP A 70 -5.09 4.40 16.87
N LEU A 71 -5.55 3.20 17.27
CA LEU A 71 -5.84 2.86 18.67
C LEU A 71 -4.57 2.87 19.54
N LYS A 72 -3.47 2.30 19.04
CA LYS A 72 -2.19 2.29 19.77
C LYS A 72 -1.60 3.68 19.94
N ASP A 73 -1.70 4.52 18.92
CA ASP A 73 -1.01 5.80 18.86
C ASP A 73 -1.91 6.98 19.30
N ILE A 74 -3.11 6.76 19.93
CA ILE A 74 -4.08 7.81 20.29
C ILE A 74 -3.42 8.97 21.03
N GLU A 75 -2.70 8.70 22.13
CA GLU A 75 -2.12 9.75 22.96
C GLU A 75 -1.01 10.54 22.21
N LYS A 76 -0.18 9.83 21.45
CA LYS A 76 0.85 10.44 20.61
C LYS A 76 0.23 11.33 19.53
N ASP A 77 -0.87 10.88 18.93
CA ASP A 77 -1.56 11.63 17.88
C ASP A 77 -2.32 12.84 18.42
N ARG A 78 -2.83 12.76 19.65
CA ARG A 78 -3.42 13.92 20.36
C ARG A 78 -2.40 15.02 20.64
N ALA A 79 -1.17 14.64 20.97
CA ALA A 79 -0.08 15.60 21.21
C ALA A 79 0.45 16.25 19.91
N HIS A 80 0.12 15.69 18.73
CA HIS A 80 0.62 16.18 17.45
C HIS A 80 -0.31 17.26 16.85
N PRO A 81 0.18 18.45 16.46
CA PRO A 81 -0.66 19.60 16.04
C PRO A 81 -1.64 19.31 14.90
N GLU A 82 -1.20 18.54 13.91
CA GLU A 82 -2.04 18.21 12.75
C GLU A 82 -2.86 16.92 12.93
N LYS A 83 -2.25 15.88 13.53
CA LYS A 83 -2.91 14.58 13.65
C LYS A 83 -4.06 14.63 14.64
N SER A 84 -3.96 15.46 15.69
CA SER A 84 -5.05 15.70 16.65
C SER A 84 -6.34 16.17 15.97
N LYS A 85 -6.23 16.90 14.85
CA LYS A 85 -7.37 17.39 14.07
C LYS A 85 -7.79 16.45 12.95
N LYS A 86 -6.82 15.75 12.35
CA LYS A 86 -7.04 14.94 11.13
C LYS A 86 -7.47 13.50 11.44
N ARG A 87 -7.03 12.89 12.57
CA ARG A 87 -7.34 11.50 12.90
C ARG A 87 -8.60 11.37 13.74
N PRO A 88 -9.58 10.51 13.34
CA PRO A 88 -10.88 10.42 14.01
C PRO A 88 -10.82 10.05 15.50
N LEU A 89 -9.89 9.16 15.89
CA LEU A 89 -9.70 8.78 17.30
C LEU A 89 -9.02 9.88 18.11
N ALA A 90 -7.99 10.51 17.56
CA ALA A 90 -7.26 11.58 18.25
C ALA A 90 -8.13 12.83 18.43
N SER A 91 -8.92 13.20 17.41
CA SER A 91 -9.86 14.34 17.45
C SER A 91 -11.09 14.10 18.32
N GLY A 92 -11.28 12.86 18.79
CA GLY A 92 -12.49 12.48 19.53
C GLY A 92 -13.74 12.34 18.63
N GLN A 93 -13.63 12.38 17.30
CA GLN A 93 -14.75 12.16 16.39
C GLN A 93 -15.33 10.75 16.48
N VAL A 94 -14.46 9.74 16.73
CA VAL A 94 -14.84 8.33 16.95
C VAL A 94 -14.41 7.92 18.34
N SER A 95 -15.25 7.16 19.03
CA SER A 95 -14.89 6.60 20.33
C SER A 95 -13.96 5.38 20.14
N PRO A 96 -13.06 5.09 21.11
CA PRO A 96 -12.27 3.87 21.05
C PRO A 96 -13.16 2.61 21.04
N GLN A 97 -14.30 2.63 21.72
CA GLN A 97 -15.27 1.53 21.75
C GLN A 97 -15.86 1.25 20.36
N SER A 98 -16.34 2.31 19.65
CA SER A 98 -16.86 2.18 18.29
C SER A 98 -15.77 1.69 17.31
N ALA A 99 -14.53 2.12 17.49
CA ALA A 99 -13.41 1.63 16.68
C ALA A 99 -13.11 0.15 16.93
N ILE A 100 -13.18 -0.32 18.18
CA ILE A 100 -13.00 -1.73 18.56
C ILE A 100 -14.14 -2.57 17.99
N ILE A 101 -15.39 -2.11 18.08
CA ILE A 101 -16.55 -2.83 17.50
C ILE A 101 -16.36 -2.99 15.98
N LEU A 102 -15.97 -1.90 15.27
CA LEU A 102 -15.71 -1.97 13.85
C LEU A 102 -14.58 -2.95 13.52
N LEU A 103 -13.50 -2.97 14.31
CA LEU A 103 -12.38 -3.89 14.17
C LEU A 103 -12.82 -5.33 14.32
N ILE A 104 -13.64 -5.63 15.32
CA ILE A 104 -14.20 -6.98 15.56
C ILE A 104 -15.07 -7.40 14.36
N LEU A 105 -15.93 -6.53 13.85
CA LEU A 105 -16.76 -6.81 12.68
C LEU A 105 -15.91 -7.11 11.43
N ILE A 106 -14.81 -6.38 11.23
CA ILE A 106 -13.86 -6.65 10.14
C ILE A 106 -13.22 -8.03 10.31
N TYR A 107 -12.75 -8.39 11.51
CA TYR A 107 -12.13 -9.70 11.76
C TYR A 107 -13.13 -10.84 11.61
N ILE A 108 -14.39 -10.66 12.05
CA ILE A 108 -15.45 -11.66 11.83
C ILE A 108 -15.69 -11.83 10.31
N SER A 109 -15.78 -10.73 9.56
CA SER A 109 -15.97 -10.78 8.10
C SER A 109 -14.82 -11.51 7.40
N LEU A 110 -13.57 -11.25 7.78
CA LEU A 110 -12.40 -11.97 7.27
C LEU A 110 -12.43 -13.44 7.66
N GLY A 111 -12.81 -13.76 8.91
CA GLY A 111 -12.94 -15.14 9.39
C GLY A 111 -14.01 -15.93 8.62
N LEU A 112 -15.18 -15.34 8.37
CA LEU A 112 -16.23 -15.96 7.57
C LEU A 112 -15.80 -16.16 6.10
N SER A 113 -14.98 -15.24 5.57
CA SER A 113 -14.45 -15.35 4.20
C SER A 113 -13.49 -16.54 4.02
N TRP A 114 -12.98 -17.13 5.10
CA TRP A 114 -12.23 -18.38 5.07
C TRP A 114 -13.01 -19.52 4.40
N LEU A 115 -14.33 -19.57 4.57
CA LEU A 115 -15.18 -20.61 3.98
C LEU A 115 -15.24 -20.53 2.43
N VAL A 116 -14.94 -19.35 1.86
CA VAL A 116 -15.05 -19.10 0.43
C VAL A 116 -13.68 -18.97 -0.23
N ALA A 117 -12.71 -18.33 0.45
CA ALA A 117 -11.39 -18.02 -0.10
C ALA A 117 -10.25 -18.32 0.90
N PRO A 118 -10.07 -19.59 1.33
CA PRO A 118 -9.10 -19.93 2.37
C PRO A 118 -7.66 -19.54 2.00
N THR A 119 -7.25 -19.70 0.75
CA THR A 119 -5.91 -19.35 0.27
C THR A 119 -5.61 -17.85 0.38
N VAL A 120 -6.60 -17.01 0.03
CA VAL A 120 -6.48 -15.55 0.18
C VAL A 120 -6.37 -15.17 1.66
N ILE A 121 -7.16 -15.80 2.53
CA ILE A 121 -7.13 -15.53 3.97
C ILE A 121 -5.79 -15.95 4.58
N TYR A 122 -5.14 -17.02 4.15
CA TYR A 122 -3.77 -17.34 4.59
C TYR A 122 -2.80 -16.19 4.29
N VAL A 123 -2.85 -15.63 3.08
CA VAL A 123 -1.98 -14.49 2.72
C VAL A 123 -2.32 -13.25 3.58
N ILE A 124 -3.60 -13.01 3.82
CA ILE A 124 -4.07 -11.92 4.69
C ILE A 124 -3.60 -12.13 6.15
N LEU A 125 -3.62 -13.34 6.67
CA LEU A 125 -3.10 -13.63 8.01
C LEU A 125 -1.61 -13.28 8.12
N VAL A 126 -0.80 -13.67 7.13
CA VAL A 126 0.63 -13.29 7.08
C VAL A 126 0.78 -11.77 7.05
N TYR A 127 -0.04 -11.08 6.23
CA TYR A 127 -0.06 -9.62 6.17
C TYR A 127 -0.42 -8.98 7.52
N LEU A 128 -1.44 -9.48 8.21
CA LEU A 128 -1.86 -8.97 9.51
C LEU A 128 -0.77 -9.19 10.58
N LEU A 129 -0.17 -10.39 10.63
CA LEU A 129 0.92 -10.71 11.55
C LEU A 129 2.15 -9.82 11.31
N LEU A 130 2.53 -9.62 10.05
CA LEU A 130 3.65 -8.76 9.67
C LEU A 130 3.40 -7.31 10.11
N ASN A 131 2.19 -6.78 9.87
CA ASN A 131 1.84 -5.43 10.26
C ASN A 131 1.66 -5.28 11.78
N TRP A 132 1.23 -6.34 12.47
CA TRP A 132 1.21 -6.37 13.93
C TRP A 132 2.64 -6.25 14.49
N ALA A 133 3.57 -7.09 14.02
CA ALA A 133 4.98 -7.02 14.40
C ALA A 133 5.59 -5.64 14.08
N TYR A 134 5.26 -5.07 12.91
CA TYR A 134 5.66 -3.72 12.53
C TYR A 134 5.15 -2.68 13.52
N THR A 135 3.86 -2.70 13.84
CA THR A 135 3.22 -1.72 14.71
C THR A 135 3.84 -1.71 16.12
N PHE A 136 4.17 -2.89 16.64
CA PHE A 136 4.61 -3.01 18.03
C PHE A 136 6.12 -2.92 18.21
N LYS A 137 6.92 -3.41 17.25
CA LYS A 137 8.38 -3.48 17.39
C LYS A 137 9.14 -3.03 16.15
N LEU A 138 8.89 -3.64 15.00
CA LEU A 138 9.80 -3.59 13.85
C LEU A 138 9.83 -2.23 13.12
N LYS A 139 8.89 -1.33 13.40
CA LYS A 139 8.91 0.05 12.87
C LYS A 139 10.06 0.91 13.42
N HIS A 140 10.79 0.41 14.44
CA HIS A 140 11.93 1.08 15.05
C HIS A 140 13.28 0.49 14.59
N GLU A 141 13.25 -0.61 13.84
CA GLU A 141 14.45 -1.29 13.36
C GLU A 141 14.82 -0.78 11.96
N PRO A 142 16.02 -0.15 11.81
CA PRO A 142 16.49 0.33 10.52
C PRO A 142 16.52 -0.78 9.47
N VAL A 143 16.26 -0.42 8.21
CA VAL A 143 16.19 -1.31 7.03
C VAL A 143 14.99 -2.26 7.11
N ILE A 144 14.80 -2.97 8.23
CA ILE A 144 13.69 -3.92 8.40
C ILE A 144 12.33 -3.22 8.18
N GLU A 145 12.17 -1.98 8.68
CA GLU A 145 10.93 -1.24 8.53
C GLU A 145 10.59 -0.93 7.07
N ILE A 146 11.60 -0.68 6.23
CA ILE A 146 11.44 -0.45 4.78
C ILE A 146 11.02 -1.76 4.10
N PHE A 147 11.68 -2.87 4.41
CA PHE A 147 11.36 -4.18 3.87
C PHE A 147 9.96 -4.66 4.24
N ILE A 148 9.50 -4.44 5.47
CA ILE A 148 8.14 -4.82 5.89
C ILE A 148 7.08 -4.08 5.07
N VAL A 149 7.28 -2.77 4.83
CA VAL A 149 6.38 -1.99 3.98
C VAL A 149 6.36 -2.57 2.56
N ALA A 150 7.53 -2.91 2.01
CA ALA A 150 7.64 -3.50 0.68
C ALA A 150 6.99 -4.89 0.60
N PHE A 151 7.21 -5.76 1.57
CA PHE A 151 6.56 -7.07 1.65
C PHE A 151 5.03 -6.96 1.73
N GLY A 152 4.50 -5.92 2.34
CA GLY A 152 3.07 -5.65 2.33
C GLY A 152 2.50 -5.52 0.90
N PHE A 153 3.25 -4.97 -0.06
CA PHE A 153 2.85 -4.91 -1.47
C PHE A 153 3.02 -6.26 -2.18
N VAL A 154 4.08 -6.99 -1.88
CA VAL A 154 4.28 -8.35 -2.40
C VAL A 154 3.12 -9.26 -1.99
N LEU A 155 2.67 -9.19 -0.72
CA LEU A 155 1.53 -9.98 -0.25
C LEU A 155 0.22 -9.63 -0.97
N ARG A 156 0.05 -8.38 -1.44
CA ARG A 156 -1.10 -8.00 -2.28
C ARG A 156 -1.08 -8.71 -3.63
N VAL A 157 0.08 -8.73 -4.30
CA VAL A 157 0.25 -9.48 -5.55
C VAL A 157 -0.01 -10.98 -5.32
N TYR A 158 0.54 -11.52 -4.23
CA TYR A 158 0.31 -12.92 -3.87
C TYR A 158 -1.17 -13.24 -3.62
N ALA A 159 -1.90 -12.36 -2.93
CA ALA A 159 -3.33 -12.53 -2.69
C ALA A 159 -4.12 -12.61 -4.01
N GLY A 160 -3.77 -11.76 -4.98
CA GLY A 160 -4.35 -11.82 -6.32
C GLY A 160 -4.02 -13.12 -7.05
N ALA A 161 -2.76 -13.55 -6.99
CA ALA A 161 -2.33 -14.79 -7.65
C ALA A 161 -3.02 -16.04 -7.10
N VAL A 162 -3.11 -16.16 -5.76
CA VAL A 162 -3.80 -17.32 -5.15
C VAL A 162 -5.30 -17.27 -5.35
N ALA A 163 -5.91 -16.09 -5.47
CA ALA A 163 -7.33 -15.94 -5.81
C ALA A 163 -7.65 -16.43 -7.22
N LEU A 164 -6.70 -16.33 -8.13
CA LEU A 164 -6.82 -16.75 -9.54
C LEU A 164 -6.27 -18.15 -9.77
N ALA A 165 -5.68 -18.79 -8.76
CA ALA A 165 -4.94 -20.06 -8.86
C ALA A 165 -3.83 -20.00 -9.94
N VAL A 166 -3.16 -18.85 -10.11
CA VAL A 166 -2.03 -18.67 -11.05
C VAL A 166 -0.71 -18.57 -10.29
N PRO A 167 0.39 -19.10 -10.85
CA PRO A 167 1.71 -18.98 -10.22
C PRO A 167 2.20 -17.53 -10.26
N VAL A 168 2.90 -17.11 -9.21
CA VAL A 168 3.65 -15.85 -9.22
C VAL A 168 5.01 -16.12 -9.86
N SER A 169 5.30 -15.44 -10.97
CA SER A 169 6.62 -15.49 -11.59
C SER A 169 7.69 -14.96 -10.62
N HIS A 170 8.87 -15.62 -10.58
CA HIS A 170 10.00 -15.15 -9.79
C HIS A 170 10.40 -13.71 -10.14
N TRP A 171 10.37 -13.37 -11.42
CA TRP A 171 10.66 -12.02 -11.91
C TRP A 171 9.64 -10.99 -11.42
N MET A 172 8.34 -11.34 -11.46
CA MET A 172 7.28 -10.48 -10.94
C MET A 172 7.42 -10.27 -9.43
N PHE A 173 7.78 -11.32 -8.67
CA PHE A 173 8.05 -11.20 -7.24
C PHE A 173 9.15 -10.18 -6.97
N ILE A 174 10.32 -10.32 -7.62
CA ILE A 174 11.47 -9.44 -7.39
C ILE A 174 11.16 -8.01 -7.90
N THR A 175 10.50 -7.86 -9.05
CA THR A 175 10.07 -6.55 -9.56
C THR A 175 9.15 -5.84 -8.58
N THR A 176 8.14 -6.55 -8.06
CA THR A 176 7.20 -5.98 -7.07
C THR A 176 7.91 -5.58 -5.79
N LEU A 177 8.82 -6.42 -5.30
CA LEU A 177 9.63 -6.11 -4.13
C LEU A 177 10.48 -4.87 -4.36
N SER A 178 11.18 -4.81 -5.50
CA SER A 178 12.10 -3.71 -5.82
C SER A 178 11.38 -2.36 -5.98
N ILE A 179 10.27 -2.32 -6.73
CA ILE A 179 9.51 -1.06 -6.86
C ILE A 179 8.91 -0.63 -5.50
N SER A 180 8.54 -1.58 -4.65
CA SER A 180 7.99 -1.30 -3.34
C SER A 180 9.07 -0.80 -2.37
N LEU A 181 10.29 -1.34 -2.46
CA LEU A 181 11.46 -0.85 -1.72
C LEU A 181 11.82 0.58 -2.17
N TYR A 182 11.80 0.84 -3.48
CA TYR A 182 11.99 2.19 -4.02
C TYR A 182 11.01 3.19 -3.42
N LEU A 183 9.71 2.91 -3.51
CA LEU A 183 8.67 3.80 -2.98
C LEU A 183 8.74 3.95 -1.45
N ALA A 184 9.08 2.89 -0.73
CA ALA A 184 9.26 2.93 0.72
C ALA A 184 10.48 3.78 1.10
N SER A 185 11.59 3.64 0.39
CA SER A 185 12.81 4.46 0.59
C SER A 185 12.54 5.93 0.34
N ILE A 186 11.90 6.27 -0.79
CA ILE A 186 11.51 7.65 -1.10
C ILE A 186 10.64 8.24 0.02
N LYS A 187 9.69 7.49 0.52
CA LYS A 187 8.86 7.94 1.64
C LYS A 187 9.70 8.26 2.88
N ARG A 188 10.68 7.42 3.22
CA ARG A 188 11.59 7.69 4.37
C ARG A 188 12.45 8.93 4.13
N ARG A 189 12.94 9.09 2.89
CA ARG A 189 13.68 10.29 2.50
C ARG A 189 12.88 11.55 2.76
N GLN A 190 11.64 11.61 2.31
CA GLN A 190 10.79 12.78 2.48
C GLN A 190 10.46 13.04 3.96
N GLU A 191 10.16 12.00 4.73
CA GLU A 191 9.97 12.13 6.17
C GLU A 191 11.23 12.70 6.86
N LEU A 192 12.43 12.27 6.45
CA LEU A 192 13.69 12.76 7.00
C LEU A 192 13.94 14.22 6.62
N VAL A 193 13.71 14.60 5.36
CA VAL A 193 13.91 15.97 4.86
C VAL A 193 12.97 16.98 5.53
N GLN A 194 11.70 16.56 5.78
CA GLN A 194 10.68 17.48 6.32
C GLN A 194 10.69 17.57 7.83
N SER A 195 10.88 16.44 8.52
CA SER A 195 10.75 16.37 9.99
C SER A 195 12.09 16.18 10.70
N GLY A 196 13.17 15.98 9.95
CA GLY A 196 14.46 15.61 10.53
C GLY A 196 14.35 14.33 11.36
N SER A 197 15.25 14.14 12.29
CA SER A 197 15.24 13.01 13.23
C SER A 197 14.11 13.07 14.27
N GLN A 198 13.41 14.20 14.38
CA GLN A 198 12.32 14.38 15.37
C GLN A 198 11.02 13.66 14.99
N GLY A 199 10.84 13.24 13.73
CA GLY A 199 9.60 12.60 13.26
C GLY A 199 9.39 11.19 13.80
N ARG A 200 10.34 10.28 13.51
CA ARG A 200 10.36 8.87 13.97
C ARG A 200 11.76 8.55 14.47
N GLY A 201 11.86 7.82 15.58
CA GLY A 201 13.17 7.44 16.13
C GLY A 201 14.09 6.72 15.15
N VAL A 202 13.53 5.88 14.27
CA VAL A 202 14.31 5.16 13.25
C VAL A 202 15.00 6.09 12.24
N LEU A 203 14.45 7.28 11.99
CA LEU A 203 15.05 8.26 11.05
C LEU A 203 16.39 8.79 11.52
N ALA A 204 16.69 8.75 12.83
CA ALA A 204 17.97 9.15 13.37
C ALA A 204 19.14 8.25 12.89
N HIS A 205 18.84 7.04 12.42
CA HIS A 205 19.84 6.09 11.90
C HIS A 205 20.09 6.25 10.39
N TYR A 206 19.37 7.14 9.71
CA TYR A 206 19.50 7.35 8.28
C TYR A 206 20.10 8.71 7.94
N SER A 207 20.88 8.75 6.87
CA SER A 207 21.20 9.98 6.14
C SER A 207 20.41 10.01 4.83
N VAL A 208 20.17 11.20 4.28
CA VAL A 208 19.52 11.35 2.97
C VAL A 208 20.29 10.57 1.91
N SER A 209 21.61 10.70 1.87
CA SER A 209 22.47 9.98 0.92
C SER A 209 22.38 8.46 1.03
N LEU A 210 22.22 7.90 2.25
CA LEU A 210 22.03 6.46 2.43
C LEU A 210 20.69 6.00 1.85
N ILE A 211 19.62 6.74 2.12
CA ILE A 211 18.30 6.40 1.61
C ILE A 211 18.23 6.56 0.09
N ASP A 212 18.89 7.57 -0.47
CA ASP A 212 19.00 7.78 -1.92
C ASP A 212 19.64 6.56 -2.60
N ARG A 213 20.72 6.01 -2.04
CA ARG A 213 21.35 4.77 -2.54
C ARG A 213 20.39 3.57 -2.48
N PHE A 214 19.61 3.42 -1.41
CA PHE A 214 18.60 2.35 -1.33
C PHE A 214 17.53 2.50 -2.42
N ALA A 215 17.07 3.72 -2.67
CA ALA A 215 16.10 4.01 -3.71
C ALA A 215 16.69 3.76 -5.11
N GLU A 216 17.91 4.23 -5.40
CA GLU A 216 18.60 4.01 -6.67
C GLU A 216 18.80 2.51 -6.97
N MET A 217 19.36 1.76 -6.00
CA MET A 217 19.52 0.30 -6.14
C MET A 217 18.19 -0.38 -6.41
N SER A 218 17.15 0.00 -5.70
CA SER A 218 15.82 -0.58 -5.86
C SER A 218 15.19 -0.24 -7.20
N ALA A 219 15.36 0.99 -7.69
CA ALA A 219 14.87 1.42 -9.01
C ALA A 219 15.57 0.67 -10.14
N ILE A 220 16.92 0.55 -10.09
CA ILE A 220 17.70 -0.21 -11.09
C ILE A 220 17.26 -1.67 -11.08
N THR A 221 17.14 -2.27 -9.90
CA THR A 221 16.71 -3.66 -9.76
C THR A 221 15.30 -3.84 -10.32
N ALA A 222 14.36 -2.91 -10.08
CA ALA A 222 13.02 -2.97 -10.62
C ALA A 222 13.01 -2.96 -12.16
N ILE A 223 13.80 -2.09 -12.80
CA ILE A 223 13.90 -2.01 -14.26
C ILE A 223 14.49 -3.31 -14.82
N VAL A 224 15.59 -3.81 -14.23
CA VAL A 224 16.28 -5.02 -14.72
C VAL A 224 15.34 -6.23 -14.63
N PHE A 225 14.72 -6.47 -13.46
CA PHE A 225 13.87 -7.64 -13.28
C PHE A 225 12.53 -7.54 -14.03
N TYR A 226 12.00 -6.32 -14.22
CA TYR A 226 10.86 -6.12 -15.13
C TYR A 226 11.24 -6.44 -16.58
N SER A 227 12.41 -6.00 -17.04
CA SER A 227 12.88 -6.29 -18.39
C SER A 227 13.12 -7.79 -18.60
N LEU A 228 13.69 -8.48 -17.60
CA LEU A 228 13.85 -9.96 -17.65
C LEU A 228 12.49 -10.67 -17.68
N TYR A 229 11.52 -10.22 -16.87
CA TYR A 229 10.15 -10.74 -16.94
C TYR A 229 9.55 -10.59 -18.33
N VAL A 230 9.69 -9.40 -18.92
CA VAL A 230 9.19 -9.12 -20.27
C VAL A 230 9.88 -10.03 -21.29
N MET A 231 11.21 -10.11 -21.27
CA MET A 231 11.96 -10.87 -22.27
C MET A 231 11.73 -12.39 -22.19
N GLU A 232 11.58 -12.95 -20.99
CA GLU A 232 11.44 -14.40 -20.81
C GLU A 232 9.99 -14.90 -20.77
N VAL A 233 9.07 -14.09 -20.21
CA VAL A 233 7.72 -14.57 -19.91
C VAL A 233 6.69 -13.96 -20.86
N GLN A 234 6.82 -12.66 -21.19
CA GLN A 234 5.83 -11.92 -21.97
C GLN A 234 6.49 -10.97 -22.98
N PRO A 235 7.18 -11.48 -24.04
CA PRO A 235 7.95 -10.64 -24.97
C PRO A 235 7.15 -9.53 -25.66
N GLN A 236 5.83 -9.70 -25.80
CA GLN A 236 4.93 -8.70 -26.36
C GLN A 236 4.84 -7.43 -25.50
N LEU A 237 5.26 -7.48 -24.24
CA LEU A 237 5.28 -6.33 -23.34
C LEU A 237 6.52 -5.44 -23.47
N ILE A 238 7.43 -5.70 -24.42
CA ILE A 238 8.70 -4.94 -24.57
C ILE A 238 8.47 -3.43 -24.73
N ILE A 239 7.38 -3.04 -25.38
CA ILE A 239 6.99 -1.64 -25.56
C ILE A 239 6.62 -0.92 -24.26
N THR A 240 6.40 -1.66 -23.17
CA THR A 240 6.02 -1.10 -21.86
C THR A 240 7.22 -0.71 -21.01
N ILE A 241 8.43 -1.18 -21.32
CA ILE A 241 9.66 -0.88 -20.56
C ILE A 241 9.94 0.64 -20.50
N PRO A 242 9.85 1.41 -21.61
CA PRO A 242 10.05 2.85 -21.55
C PRO A 242 9.10 3.59 -20.60
N PHE A 243 7.84 3.14 -20.49
CA PHE A 243 6.89 3.74 -19.55
C PHE A 243 7.30 3.52 -18.08
N VAL A 244 7.81 2.33 -17.75
CA VAL A 244 8.33 2.04 -16.40
C VAL A 244 9.53 2.94 -16.10
N MET A 245 10.47 3.06 -17.03
CA MET A 245 11.64 3.93 -16.88
C MET A 245 11.24 5.40 -16.71
N PHE A 246 10.35 5.90 -17.58
CA PHE A 246 9.85 7.27 -17.48
C PHE A 246 9.13 7.51 -16.13
N GLY A 247 8.28 6.58 -15.71
CA GLY A 247 7.57 6.68 -14.42
C GLY A 247 8.52 6.81 -13.25
N LEU A 248 9.59 6.01 -13.20
CA LEU A 248 10.62 6.09 -12.16
C LEU A 248 11.38 7.42 -12.19
N PHE A 249 11.79 7.88 -13.38
CA PHE A 249 12.51 9.15 -13.55
C PHE A 249 11.61 10.34 -13.19
N ARG A 250 10.35 10.33 -13.63
CA ARG A 250 9.39 11.40 -13.31
C ARG A 250 9.10 11.46 -11.83
N TYR A 251 8.92 10.30 -11.18
CA TYR A 251 8.68 10.23 -9.75
C TYR A 251 9.89 10.79 -8.97
N TRP A 252 11.13 10.43 -9.36
CA TRP A 252 12.34 10.97 -8.75
C TRP A 252 12.44 12.49 -8.96
N PHE A 253 12.15 12.97 -10.15
CA PHE A 253 12.12 14.41 -10.45
C PHE A 253 11.16 15.17 -9.52
N ILE A 254 9.95 14.62 -9.28
CA ILE A 254 8.98 15.24 -8.38
C ILE A 254 9.52 15.31 -6.96
N VAL A 255 10.17 14.26 -6.51
CA VAL A 255 10.76 14.18 -5.17
C VAL A 255 11.85 15.22 -4.97
N GLU A 256 12.74 15.36 -5.93
CA GLU A 256 13.89 16.27 -5.85
C GLU A 256 13.49 17.74 -6.06
N THR A 257 12.69 18.00 -7.10
CA THR A 257 12.46 19.37 -7.58
C THR A 257 11.21 19.99 -6.96
N LEU A 258 10.13 19.23 -6.82
CA LEU A 258 8.85 19.75 -6.33
C LEU A 258 8.64 19.51 -4.84
N LYS A 259 9.63 18.90 -4.15
CA LYS A 259 9.57 18.55 -2.73
C LYS A 259 8.32 17.75 -2.35
N GLY A 260 7.71 17.08 -3.34
CA GLY A 260 6.59 16.15 -3.18
C GLY A 260 7.07 14.76 -2.75
N GLY A 261 6.17 13.77 -2.70
CA GLY A 261 6.55 12.36 -2.50
C GLY A 261 6.35 11.81 -1.10
N GLU A 262 5.77 12.57 -0.16
CA GLU A 262 5.38 12.05 1.16
C GLU A 262 4.44 10.86 1.07
N SER A 263 3.52 10.92 0.12
CA SER A 263 2.57 9.87 -0.18
C SER A 263 2.70 9.48 -1.65
N PRO A 264 3.28 8.32 -1.98
CA PRO A 264 3.38 7.86 -3.36
C PRO A 264 2.03 7.84 -4.08
N THR A 265 0.95 7.53 -3.37
CA THR A 265 -0.41 7.54 -3.92
C THR A 265 -0.89 8.92 -4.30
N ASP A 266 -0.55 9.95 -3.53
CA ASP A 266 -0.98 11.32 -3.83
C ASP A 266 -0.21 11.86 -5.04
N VAL A 267 1.08 11.52 -5.17
CA VAL A 267 1.90 11.89 -6.34
C VAL A 267 1.34 11.30 -7.62
N ILE A 268 0.98 9.99 -7.62
CA ILE A 268 0.41 9.33 -8.80
C ILE A 268 -0.88 10.01 -9.27
N VAL A 269 -1.71 10.49 -8.32
CA VAL A 269 -3.00 11.12 -8.66
C VAL A 269 -2.86 12.59 -9.02
N GLN A 270 -1.88 13.30 -8.45
CA GLN A 270 -1.71 14.75 -8.64
C GLN A 270 -0.83 15.10 -9.84
N ASP A 271 0.12 14.26 -10.22
CA ASP A 271 0.98 14.51 -11.38
C ASP A 271 0.37 13.88 -12.63
N TRP A 272 -0.09 14.73 -13.56
CA TRP A 272 -0.75 14.28 -14.77
C TRP A 272 0.15 13.44 -15.68
N GLN A 273 1.49 13.65 -15.66
CA GLN A 273 2.42 12.87 -16.48
C GLN A 273 2.58 11.45 -15.93
N ILE A 274 2.66 11.28 -14.61
CA ILE A 274 2.65 9.95 -14.00
C ILE A 274 1.32 9.25 -14.25
N LEU A 275 0.20 9.95 -14.06
CA LEU A 275 -1.13 9.39 -14.30
C LEU A 275 -1.29 8.91 -15.75
N LEU A 276 -0.88 9.73 -16.71
CA LEU A 276 -0.90 9.36 -18.13
C LEU A 276 0.04 8.18 -18.42
N THR A 277 1.25 8.18 -17.87
CA THR A 277 2.22 7.10 -18.03
C THR A 277 1.67 5.77 -17.52
N VAL A 278 1.06 5.77 -16.32
CA VAL A 278 0.44 4.56 -15.73
C VAL A 278 -0.76 4.11 -16.58
N ALA A 279 -1.58 5.04 -17.06
CA ALA A 279 -2.74 4.71 -17.91
C ALA A 279 -2.29 4.10 -19.25
N LEU A 280 -1.28 4.69 -19.91
CA LEU A 280 -0.71 4.16 -21.15
C LEU A 280 -0.04 2.81 -20.93
N TRP A 281 0.71 2.65 -19.83
CA TRP A 281 1.34 1.39 -19.48
C TRP A 281 0.30 0.27 -19.30
N ILE A 282 -0.77 0.52 -18.52
CA ILE A 282 -1.87 -0.43 -18.34
C ILE A 282 -2.54 -0.75 -19.69
N GLY A 283 -2.84 0.28 -20.49
CA GLY A 283 -3.45 0.13 -21.82
C GLY A 283 -2.60 -0.72 -22.75
N CYS A 284 -1.28 -0.47 -22.79
CA CYS A 284 -0.33 -1.28 -23.57
C CYS A 284 -0.24 -2.72 -23.04
N CYS A 285 -0.25 -2.93 -21.74
CA CYS A 285 -0.26 -4.28 -21.16
C CYS A 285 -1.52 -5.05 -21.57
N ILE A 286 -2.69 -4.44 -21.45
CA ILE A 286 -3.95 -5.06 -21.83
C ILE A 286 -3.94 -5.35 -23.35
N TRP A 287 -3.59 -4.37 -24.18
CA TRP A 287 -3.55 -4.55 -25.62
C TRP A 287 -2.58 -5.66 -26.06
N ALA A 288 -1.38 -5.68 -25.50
CA ALA A 288 -0.36 -6.69 -25.85
C ALA A 288 -0.72 -8.11 -25.39
N LEU A 289 -1.52 -8.24 -24.35
CA LEU A 289 -1.94 -9.53 -23.77
C LEU A 289 -3.34 -9.97 -24.25
N LEU A 290 -3.98 -9.22 -25.16
CA LEU A 290 -5.18 -9.70 -25.82
C LEU A 290 -4.87 -10.94 -26.66
N PRO A 291 -5.71 -12.00 -26.62
CA PRO A 291 -5.56 -13.13 -27.51
C PRO A 291 -5.70 -12.67 -28.97
N ALA A 292 -4.78 -13.14 -29.81
CA ALA A 292 -4.80 -12.87 -31.26
C ALA A 292 -6.00 -13.52 -31.93
#